data_21074b455fa14127b21b7369203e250e
#
_entry.id   21074b455fa14127b21b7369203e250e
#
_cell.length_a   1.000
_cell.length_b   1.000
_cell.length_c   1.000
_cell.angle_alpha   90.00
_cell.angle_beta   90.00
_cell.angle_gamma   90.00
#
_symmetry.space_group_name_H-M   'P 1'
#
loop_
_entity.id
_entity.type
_entity.pdbx_description
1 polymer ?
#
loop_
_entity_poly.entity_id
_entity_poly.type
_entity_poly.pdbx_seq_one_letter_code
_entity_poly.pdbx_strand_id
1 'polypeptide(L)'
;MILMSQNFRLNTGGLINRDKPIEFKFNGKKYIGYEGDTLASALLANGIHLIGRSFKYHRPRGFFGAGVDEPNAKMQVEINGCSEPNINATEIELVNGLSASSQNCWPSVNFDIGAINNFLNRFFPAGFYYKTFMWPKSFWYRVYEPFIRKAAGLGIASLEKDKERYEHKYEYCDLLVTGSGPAGLASAYAAAKNGAKVILAEDKPRYGGTLLTDDVTI
;
A
#
# COMPACT_ATOMS: atom_id res chain seq x y z
N MET A 1 14.49 -5.34 -26.68
CA MET A 1 14.19 -5.21 -25.24
C MET A 1 14.65 -3.81 -24.84
N ILE A 2 13.72 -2.85 -24.72
CA ILE A 2 14.07 -1.48 -24.34
C ILE A 2 14.25 -1.52 -22.83
N LEU A 3 15.49 -1.53 -22.36
CA LEU A 3 15.81 -1.22 -20.96
C LEU A 3 15.39 0.24 -20.76
N MET A 4 14.22 0.45 -20.15
CA MET A 4 13.88 1.78 -19.66
C MET A 4 14.93 2.15 -18.62
N SER A 5 15.69 3.20 -18.89
CA SER A 5 16.71 3.67 -17.95
C SER A 5 16.01 4.11 -16.65
N GLN A 6 16.33 3.45 -15.56
CA GLN A 6 15.78 3.82 -14.22
C GLN A 6 16.59 4.99 -13.65
N ASN A 7 16.36 6.18 -14.19
CA ASN A 7 17.15 7.38 -13.90
C ASN A 7 17.09 7.83 -12.42
N PHE A 8 16.11 7.32 -11.67
CA PHE A 8 15.91 7.65 -10.25
C PHE A 8 16.40 6.54 -9.32
N ARG A 9 17.12 5.55 -9.85
CA ARG A 9 17.70 4.47 -9.06
C ARG A 9 19.19 4.72 -8.80
N LEU A 10 19.60 4.57 -7.55
CA LEU A 10 21.02 4.54 -7.22
C LEU A 10 21.69 3.28 -7.77
N ASN A 11 22.92 3.41 -8.25
CA ASN A 11 23.67 2.30 -8.83
C ASN A 11 24.09 1.25 -7.78
N THR A 12 24.22 1.66 -6.53
CA THR A 12 24.68 0.83 -5.40
C THR A 12 23.81 1.05 -4.18
N GLY A 13 23.92 0.16 -3.21
CA GLY A 13 23.18 0.22 -1.94
C GLY A 13 21.80 -0.45 -1.99
N GLY A 14 21.17 -0.52 -0.81
CA GLY A 14 19.90 -1.18 -0.58
C GLY A 14 19.97 -2.72 -0.64
N LEU A 15 18.85 -3.36 -0.35
CA LEU A 15 18.68 -4.83 -0.34
C LEU A 15 18.21 -5.37 -1.70
N ILE A 16 18.52 -4.68 -2.78
CA ILE A 16 18.01 -4.96 -4.13
C ILE A 16 19.00 -5.83 -4.89
N ASN A 17 18.53 -6.93 -5.46
CA ASN A 17 19.30 -7.78 -6.36
C ASN A 17 19.12 -7.31 -7.82
N ARG A 18 20.07 -6.54 -8.31
CA ARG A 18 20.02 -5.92 -9.65
C ARG A 18 20.21 -6.90 -10.79
N ASP A 19 20.65 -8.14 -10.51
CA ASP A 19 20.80 -9.20 -11.50
C ASP A 19 19.50 -9.95 -11.79
N LYS A 20 18.46 -9.70 -10.96
CA LYS A 20 17.15 -10.34 -11.08
C LYS A 20 16.05 -9.33 -11.38
N PRO A 21 15.84 -8.97 -12.65
CA PRO A 21 14.77 -8.08 -13.05
C PRO A 21 13.39 -8.73 -12.88
N ILE A 22 12.41 -7.93 -12.46
CA ILE A 22 11.01 -8.33 -12.28
C ILE A 22 10.14 -7.44 -13.14
N GLU A 23 9.29 -8.03 -13.98
CA GLU A 23 8.30 -7.32 -14.76
C GLU A 23 6.99 -7.17 -13.97
N PHE A 24 6.47 -5.95 -13.88
CA PHE A 24 5.20 -5.64 -13.24
C PHE A 24 4.40 -4.61 -14.06
N LYS A 25 3.13 -4.42 -13.70
CA LYS A 25 2.25 -3.43 -14.34
C LYS A 25 1.80 -2.39 -13.34
N PHE A 26 1.71 -1.14 -13.80
CA PHE A 26 1.09 -0.07 -13.06
C PHE A 26 0.21 0.77 -13.98
N ASN A 27 -1.07 0.92 -13.62
CA ASN A 27 -2.08 1.60 -14.45
C ASN A 27 -2.07 1.11 -15.90
N GLY A 28 -1.96 -0.21 -16.10
CA GLY A 28 -1.95 -0.88 -17.40
C GLY A 28 -0.63 -0.80 -18.19
N LYS A 29 0.38 -0.07 -17.73
CA LYS A 29 1.70 0.02 -18.36
C LYS A 29 2.69 -0.93 -17.70
N LYS A 30 3.58 -1.51 -18.50
CA LYS A 30 4.65 -2.39 -18.03
C LYS A 30 5.86 -1.60 -17.56
N TYR A 31 6.44 -2.06 -16.46
CA TYR A 31 7.64 -1.52 -15.84
C TYR A 31 8.56 -2.66 -15.41
N ILE A 32 9.81 -2.33 -15.13
CA ILE A 32 10.82 -3.26 -14.61
C ILE A 32 11.24 -2.76 -13.23
N GLY A 33 11.26 -3.65 -12.27
CA GLY A 33 11.93 -3.50 -10.99
C GLY A 33 12.91 -4.65 -10.79
N TYR A 34 13.35 -4.87 -9.56
CA TYR A 34 14.29 -5.93 -9.22
C TYR A 34 13.85 -6.68 -7.96
N GLU A 35 14.36 -7.89 -7.78
CA GLU A 35 14.16 -8.66 -6.55
C GLU A 35 14.63 -7.84 -5.33
N GLY A 36 13.77 -7.73 -4.32
CA GLY A 36 14.00 -6.90 -3.13
C GLY A 36 13.43 -5.50 -3.20
N ASP A 37 12.93 -5.06 -4.39
CA ASP A 37 12.13 -3.84 -4.46
C ASP A 37 10.78 -4.03 -3.76
N THR A 38 10.29 -2.96 -3.13
CA THR A 38 8.86 -2.80 -2.91
C THR A 38 8.21 -2.21 -4.17
N LEU A 39 6.89 -2.32 -4.29
CA LEU A 39 6.17 -1.67 -5.40
C LEU A 39 6.47 -0.17 -5.44
N ALA A 40 6.56 0.48 -4.28
CA ALA A 40 6.88 1.91 -4.16
C ALA A 40 8.28 2.24 -4.70
N SER A 41 9.31 1.48 -4.27
CA SER A 41 10.69 1.72 -4.71
C SER A 41 10.86 1.49 -6.21
N ALA A 42 10.20 0.46 -6.75
CA ALA A 42 10.21 0.18 -8.18
C ALA A 42 9.53 1.28 -8.99
N LEU A 43 8.39 1.82 -8.52
CA LEU A 43 7.70 2.94 -9.19
C LEU A 43 8.56 4.21 -9.19
N LEU A 44 9.14 4.57 -8.03
CA LEU A 44 10.05 5.71 -7.91
C LEU A 44 11.25 5.58 -8.85
N ALA A 45 11.88 4.40 -8.88
CA ALA A 45 13.01 4.13 -9.78
C ALA A 45 12.66 4.35 -11.26
N ASN A 46 11.43 4.05 -11.64
CA ASN A 46 10.91 4.28 -12.99
C ASN A 46 10.37 5.72 -13.22
N GLY A 47 10.57 6.64 -12.27
CA GLY A 47 10.14 8.04 -12.38
C GLY A 47 8.64 8.26 -12.18
N ILE A 48 7.95 7.31 -11.58
CA ILE A 48 6.52 7.44 -11.28
C ILE A 48 6.37 8.08 -9.90
N HIS A 49 6.10 9.37 -9.89
CA HIS A 49 5.93 10.16 -8.67
C HIS A 49 4.46 10.42 -8.32
N LEU A 50 3.59 10.45 -9.32
CA LEU A 50 2.16 10.64 -9.14
C LEU A 50 1.45 9.29 -9.09
N ILE A 51 0.99 8.90 -7.90
CA ILE A 51 0.45 7.57 -7.64
C ILE A 51 -1.03 7.54 -7.26
N GLY A 52 -1.57 8.68 -6.85
CA GLY A 52 -2.97 8.76 -6.44
C GLY A 52 -3.45 10.19 -6.29
N ARG A 53 -4.68 10.32 -5.84
CA ARG A 53 -5.34 11.60 -5.58
C ARG A 53 -5.86 11.66 -4.15
N SER A 54 -5.90 12.86 -3.57
CA SER A 54 -6.46 13.02 -2.23
C SER A 54 -7.97 12.79 -2.23
N PHE A 55 -8.46 12.27 -1.11
CA PHE A 55 -9.85 11.89 -0.92
C PHE A 55 -10.87 12.99 -1.28
N LYS A 56 -10.70 14.21 -0.77
CA LYS A 56 -11.70 15.27 -0.85
C LYS A 56 -11.54 16.18 -2.06
N TYR A 57 -10.31 16.61 -2.29
CA TYR A 57 -10.02 17.61 -3.32
C TYR A 57 -9.32 17.05 -4.55
N HIS A 58 -9.07 15.75 -4.58
CA HIS A 58 -8.37 15.08 -5.68
C HIS A 58 -7.03 15.75 -6.05
N ARG A 59 -6.35 16.28 -5.04
CA ARG A 59 -5.01 16.87 -5.22
C ARG A 59 -4.00 15.75 -5.51
N PRO A 60 -2.99 16.01 -6.36
CA PRO A 60 -1.95 15.04 -6.65
C PRO A 60 -1.28 14.51 -5.38
N ARG A 61 -1.02 13.20 -5.33
CA ARG A 61 -0.34 12.51 -4.24
C ARG A 61 0.77 11.63 -4.78
N GLY A 62 1.92 11.74 -4.15
CA GLY A 62 3.09 10.88 -4.34
C GLY A 62 3.39 10.11 -3.06
N PHE A 63 4.55 9.48 -3.03
CA PHE A 63 5.09 8.84 -1.84
C PHE A 63 5.56 9.90 -0.83
N PHE A 64 5.25 9.69 0.42
CA PHE A 64 5.65 10.54 1.53
C PHE A 64 6.63 9.82 2.48
N GLY A 65 6.39 8.55 2.73
CA GLY A 65 7.21 7.69 3.59
C GLY A 65 7.73 6.47 2.85
N ALA A 66 8.52 5.66 3.53
CA ALA A 66 9.13 4.44 2.98
C ALA A 66 8.60 3.14 3.61
N GLY A 67 7.81 3.24 4.69
CA GLY A 67 7.35 2.09 5.47
C GLY A 67 5.84 2.08 5.69
N VAL A 68 5.43 1.50 6.80
CA VAL A 68 4.03 1.31 7.23
C VAL A 68 3.27 2.62 7.44
N ASP A 69 3.96 3.69 7.72
CA ASP A 69 3.45 5.04 7.97
C ASP A 69 3.14 5.84 6.70
N GLU A 70 3.34 5.24 5.50
CA GLU A 70 3.01 5.89 4.23
C GLU A 70 1.50 6.13 4.10
N PRO A 71 1.05 7.40 4.08
CA PRO A 71 -0.40 7.70 4.11
C PRO A 71 -1.05 7.74 2.73
N ASN A 72 -0.29 7.86 1.64
CA ASN A 72 -0.82 8.18 0.31
C ASN A 72 -0.77 7.01 -0.69
N ALA A 73 0.10 6.03 -0.47
CA ALA A 73 0.43 4.99 -1.44
C ALA A 73 -0.51 3.77 -1.37
N LYS A 74 -1.79 4.01 -1.14
CA LYS A 74 -2.82 2.95 -1.19
C LYS A 74 -3.19 2.63 -2.63
N MET A 75 -3.07 1.35 -2.99
CA MET A 75 -3.28 0.87 -4.35
C MET A 75 -4.19 -0.36 -4.37
N GLN A 76 -4.87 -0.56 -5.48
CA GLN A 76 -5.46 -1.85 -5.83
C GLN A 76 -4.34 -2.70 -6.40
N VAL A 77 -4.11 -3.86 -5.83
CA VAL A 77 -3.06 -4.79 -6.25
C VAL A 77 -3.68 -6.10 -6.68
N GLU A 78 -3.20 -6.63 -7.78
CA GLU A 78 -3.60 -7.93 -8.31
C GLU A 78 -2.38 -8.81 -8.48
N ILE A 79 -2.41 -9.96 -7.82
CA ILE A 79 -1.37 -11.00 -7.88
C ILE A 79 -2.07 -12.35 -8.07
N ASN A 80 -1.63 -13.13 -9.05
CA ASN A 80 -2.13 -14.50 -9.31
C ASN A 80 -3.67 -14.58 -9.46
N GLY A 81 -4.32 -13.50 -9.91
CA GLY A 81 -5.77 -13.41 -10.03
C GLY A 81 -6.51 -13.13 -8.72
N CYS A 82 -5.78 -12.83 -7.65
CA CYS A 82 -6.34 -12.30 -6.42
C CYS A 82 -6.23 -10.77 -6.44
N SER A 83 -7.32 -10.06 -6.21
CA SER A 83 -7.35 -8.60 -6.24
C SER A 83 -7.61 -8.05 -4.86
N GLU A 84 -6.65 -7.29 -4.32
CA GLU A 84 -6.70 -6.72 -2.98
C GLU A 84 -6.70 -5.20 -3.02
N PRO A 85 -7.67 -4.56 -2.35
CA PRO A 85 -7.76 -3.11 -2.28
C PRO A 85 -6.91 -2.53 -1.14
N ASN A 86 -6.56 -1.26 -1.29
CA ASN A 86 -5.96 -0.44 -0.22
C ASN A 86 -4.63 -0.96 0.32
N ILE A 87 -3.89 -1.69 -0.51
CA ILE A 87 -2.56 -2.19 -0.15
C ILE A 87 -1.55 -1.04 -0.19
N ASN A 88 -0.71 -0.97 0.82
CA ASN A 88 0.40 -0.02 0.90
C ASN A 88 1.51 -0.43 -0.07
N ALA A 89 1.80 0.39 -1.07
CA ALA A 89 2.85 0.10 -2.04
C ALA A 89 4.26 0.04 -1.42
N THR A 90 4.46 0.66 -0.26
CA THR A 90 5.73 0.63 0.49
C THR A 90 5.96 -0.67 1.26
N GLU A 91 4.92 -1.46 1.46
CA GLU A 91 4.98 -2.70 2.25
C GLU A 91 4.92 -3.96 1.39
N ILE A 92 4.38 -3.85 0.17
CA ILE A 92 4.29 -5.02 -0.70
C ILE A 92 5.59 -5.24 -1.47
N GLU A 93 6.12 -6.46 -1.38
CA GLU A 93 7.29 -6.86 -2.15
C GLU A 93 6.93 -7.04 -3.62
N LEU A 94 7.82 -6.60 -4.50
CA LEU A 94 7.64 -6.73 -5.93
C LEU A 94 7.81 -8.17 -6.36
N VAL A 95 6.79 -8.72 -7.00
CA VAL A 95 6.82 -10.07 -7.58
C VAL A 95 6.49 -10.03 -9.07
N ASN A 96 6.96 -11.02 -9.80
CA ASN A 96 6.73 -11.10 -11.23
C ASN A 96 5.24 -11.26 -11.55
N GLY A 97 4.75 -10.44 -12.48
CA GLY A 97 3.34 -10.44 -12.87
C GLY A 97 2.41 -9.62 -11.97
N LEU A 98 2.92 -8.97 -10.92
CA LEU A 98 2.15 -8.05 -10.11
C LEU A 98 1.55 -6.95 -10.97
N SER A 99 0.26 -6.68 -10.80
CA SER A 99 -0.46 -5.59 -11.44
C SER A 99 -1.03 -4.67 -10.36
N ALA A 100 -0.72 -3.39 -10.44
CA ALA A 100 -1.22 -2.41 -9.50
C ALA A 100 -1.93 -1.26 -10.23
N SER A 101 -2.88 -0.65 -9.57
CA SER A 101 -3.56 0.53 -10.09
C SER A 101 -3.81 1.58 -9.00
N SER A 102 -3.75 2.84 -9.43
CA SER A 102 -4.12 3.98 -8.60
C SER A 102 -5.60 3.92 -8.23
N GLN A 103 -5.88 4.32 -7.01
CA GLN A 103 -7.24 4.50 -6.52
C GLN A 103 -7.60 5.98 -6.50
N ASN A 104 -8.89 6.27 -6.27
CA ASN A 104 -9.41 7.62 -6.13
C ASN A 104 -9.06 8.56 -7.30
N CYS A 105 -9.17 8.09 -8.53
CA CYS A 105 -9.01 8.92 -9.74
C CYS A 105 -9.91 8.40 -10.85
N TRP A 106 -10.40 9.30 -11.71
CA TRP A 106 -11.18 8.94 -12.87
C TRP A 106 -11.10 10.03 -13.95
N PRO A 107 -10.83 9.68 -15.21
CA PRO A 107 -10.51 8.34 -15.76
C PRO A 107 -9.07 7.87 -15.47
N SER A 108 -8.17 8.74 -15.05
CA SER A 108 -6.77 8.36 -14.73
C SER A 108 -6.17 9.25 -13.66
N VAL A 109 -5.05 8.82 -13.08
CA VAL A 109 -4.34 9.62 -12.06
C VAL A 109 -3.78 10.92 -12.63
N ASN A 110 -3.40 10.94 -13.93
CA ASN A 110 -2.87 12.14 -14.58
C ASN A 110 -3.97 13.12 -14.98
N PHE A 111 -5.11 12.60 -15.43
CA PHE A 111 -6.27 13.39 -15.79
C PHE A 111 -7.46 12.92 -14.97
N ASP A 112 -7.77 13.65 -13.92
CA ASP A 112 -8.80 13.27 -12.95
C ASP A 112 -9.88 14.34 -12.90
N ILE A 113 -11.10 13.99 -13.29
CA ILE A 113 -12.26 14.89 -13.28
C ILE A 113 -12.60 15.32 -11.86
N GLY A 114 -12.38 14.46 -10.86
CA GLY A 114 -12.59 14.80 -9.44
C GLY A 114 -11.76 16.00 -8.97
N ALA A 115 -10.70 16.35 -9.69
CA ALA A 115 -9.88 17.54 -9.38
C ALA A 115 -10.64 18.86 -9.45
N ILE A 116 -11.81 18.89 -10.06
CA ILE A 116 -12.72 20.05 -10.04
C ILE A 116 -13.09 20.44 -8.60
N ASN A 117 -13.14 19.48 -7.68
CA ASN A 117 -13.41 19.74 -6.26
C ASN A 117 -12.39 20.68 -5.63
N ASN A 118 -11.17 20.76 -6.18
CA ASN A 118 -10.16 21.70 -5.68
C ASN A 118 -10.53 23.16 -5.99
N PHE A 119 -11.21 23.41 -7.09
CA PHE A 119 -11.73 24.76 -7.42
C PHE A 119 -12.96 25.10 -6.57
N LEU A 120 -13.73 24.09 -6.20
CA LEU A 120 -14.92 24.24 -5.37
C LEU A 120 -14.61 24.16 -3.86
N ASN A 121 -13.34 24.24 -3.46
CA ASN A 121 -12.90 24.03 -2.08
C ASN A 121 -13.61 24.92 -1.06
N ARG A 122 -13.99 26.13 -1.46
CA ARG A 122 -14.73 27.10 -0.62
C ARG A 122 -16.10 26.56 -0.17
N PHE A 123 -16.71 25.67 -0.96
CA PHE A 123 -18.01 25.05 -0.65
C PHE A 123 -17.88 23.79 0.18
N PHE A 124 -16.65 23.29 0.36
CA PHE A 124 -16.35 22.07 1.11
C PHE A 124 -15.52 22.34 2.37
N PRO A 125 -15.99 23.16 3.33
CA PRO A 125 -15.27 23.36 4.59
C PRO A 125 -15.15 22.06 5.37
N ALA A 126 -14.35 22.05 6.43
CA ALA A 126 -14.26 20.90 7.32
C ALA A 126 -15.65 20.52 7.87
N GLY A 127 -15.99 19.24 7.85
CA GLY A 127 -17.28 18.73 8.31
C GLY A 127 -18.47 19.05 7.38
N PHE A 128 -18.25 19.48 6.14
CA PHE A 128 -19.34 19.80 5.20
C PHE A 128 -20.34 18.65 5.04
N TYR A 129 -19.89 17.41 5.05
CA TYR A 129 -20.76 16.25 4.89
C TYR A 129 -21.72 16.03 6.07
N TYR A 130 -21.37 16.43 7.27
CA TYR A 130 -22.28 16.41 8.42
C TYR A 130 -23.40 17.43 8.30
N LYS A 131 -23.19 18.54 7.55
CA LYS A 131 -24.17 19.59 7.36
C LYS A 131 -24.99 19.40 6.10
N THR A 132 -24.33 18.97 5.01
CA THR A 132 -24.94 18.94 3.67
C THR A 132 -25.79 17.69 3.45
N PHE A 133 -25.40 16.55 4.00
CA PHE A 133 -26.06 15.26 3.72
C PHE A 133 -26.98 14.77 4.87
N MET A 134 -27.39 15.67 5.74
CA MET A 134 -28.23 15.32 6.89
C MET A 134 -29.73 15.37 6.59
N TRP A 135 -30.13 15.98 5.49
CA TRP A 135 -31.55 16.12 5.12
C TRP A 135 -31.79 15.83 3.65
N PRO A 136 -32.84 15.06 3.30
CA PRO A 136 -33.69 14.27 4.21
C PRO A 136 -32.95 13.02 4.73
N LYS A 137 -33.18 12.67 5.99
CA LYS A 137 -32.51 11.53 6.68
C LYS A 137 -32.69 10.19 5.95
N SER A 138 -33.83 9.99 5.30
CA SER A 138 -34.13 8.77 4.53
C SER A 138 -33.21 8.54 3.33
N PHE A 139 -32.53 9.59 2.86
CA PHE A 139 -31.62 9.50 1.70
C PHE A 139 -30.21 9.06 2.09
N TRP A 140 -29.91 9.01 3.40
CA TRP A 140 -28.56 8.67 3.85
C TRP A 140 -28.08 7.33 3.27
N TYR A 141 -28.78 6.24 3.54
CA TYR A 141 -28.38 4.90 3.08
C TYR A 141 -28.56 4.64 1.60
N ARG A 142 -29.54 5.31 0.96
CA ARG A 142 -29.90 5.02 -0.43
C ARG A 142 -29.16 5.90 -1.44
N VAL A 143 -28.76 7.09 -1.04
CA VAL A 143 -28.21 8.10 -1.95
C VAL A 143 -26.85 8.60 -1.48
N TYR A 144 -26.80 9.21 -0.28
CA TYR A 144 -25.60 9.94 0.15
C TYR A 144 -24.43 9.02 0.45
N GLU A 145 -24.64 7.97 1.23
CA GLU A 145 -23.58 7.04 1.63
C GLU A 145 -22.98 6.31 0.42
N PRO A 146 -23.74 5.69 -0.50
CA PRO A 146 -23.17 5.07 -1.69
C PRO A 146 -22.41 6.03 -2.59
N PHE A 147 -22.91 7.28 -2.72
CA PHE A 147 -22.21 8.29 -3.49
C PHE A 147 -20.90 8.72 -2.82
N ILE A 148 -20.92 8.99 -1.51
CA ILE A 148 -19.74 9.36 -0.73
C ILE A 148 -18.71 8.24 -0.75
N ARG A 149 -19.13 7.00 -0.56
CA ARG A 149 -18.26 5.82 -0.61
C ARG A 149 -17.56 5.69 -1.96
N LYS A 150 -18.31 5.85 -3.05
CA LYS A 150 -17.76 5.82 -4.41
C LYS A 150 -16.79 6.99 -4.64
N ALA A 151 -17.15 8.19 -4.17
CA ALA A 151 -16.30 9.37 -4.28
C ALA A 151 -15.04 9.28 -3.39
N ALA A 152 -15.09 8.47 -2.34
CA ALA A 152 -13.94 8.19 -1.49
C ALA A 152 -12.81 7.47 -2.21
N GLY A 153 -13.12 6.80 -3.32
CA GLY A 153 -12.10 6.10 -4.12
C GLY A 153 -11.40 4.98 -3.37
N LEU A 154 -12.06 4.38 -2.37
CA LEU A 154 -11.60 3.16 -1.74
C LEU A 154 -11.61 2.03 -2.76
N GLY A 155 -10.63 1.14 -2.70
CA GLY A 155 -10.52 0.01 -3.62
C GLY A 155 -11.70 -0.95 -3.52
N ILE A 156 -11.80 -1.82 -4.49
CA ILE A 156 -12.90 -2.79 -4.60
C ILE A 156 -12.39 -4.14 -4.12
N ALA A 157 -13.01 -4.66 -3.05
CA ALA A 157 -12.73 -6.01 -2.58
C ALA A 157 -13.10 -7.05 -3.64
N SER A 158 -12.27 -8.08 -3.79
CA SER A 158 -12.58 -9.20 -4.66
C SER A 158 -13.81 -9.95 -4.14
N LEU A 159 -14.70 -10.31 -5.06
CA LEU A 159 -15.80 -11.22 -4.79
C LEU A 159 -15.47 -12.67 -5.18
N GLU A 160 -14.28 -12.89 -5.73
CA GLU A 160 -13.82 -14.23 -6.06
C GLU A 160 -13.43 -14.99 -4.80
N LYS A 161 -13.63 -16.31 -4.86
CA LYS A 161 -13.19 -17.19 -3.77
C LYS A 161 -11.67 -17.16 -3.67
N ASP A 162 -11.18 -17.00 -2.47
CA ASP A 162 -9.76 -17.13 -2.19
C ASP A 162 -9.26 -18.52 -2.59
N LYS A 163 -8.19 -18.55 -3.40
CA LYS A 163 -7.58 -19.77 -3.93
C LYS A 163 -6.42 -20.24 -3.06
N GLU A 164 -5.99 -19.44 -2.10
CA GLU A 164 -4.91 -19.78 -1.21
C GLU A 164 -5.33 -20.88 -0.22
N ARG A 165 -4.38 -21.70 0.17
CA ARG A 165 -4.56 -22.75 1.15
C ARG A 165 -3.75 -22.42 2.38
N TYR A 166 -4.42 -22.26 3.49
CA TYR A 166 -3.80 -21.96 4.78
C TYR A 166 -3.64 -23.24 5.60
N GLU A 167 -2.45 -23.43 6.15
CA GLU A 167 -2.22 -24.49 7.13
C GLU A 167 -2.66 -24.03 8.52
N HIS A 168 -3.37 -24.90 9.22
CA HIS A 168 -3.77 -24.67 10.61
C HIS A 168 -2.88 -25.51 11.50
N LYS A 169 -2.16 -24.85 12.43
CA LYS A 169 -1.29 -25.50 13.42
C LYS A 169 -1.69 -25.07 14.82
N TYR A 170 -1.64 -26.02 15.75
CA TYR A 170 -1.81 -25.75 17.17
C TYR A 170 -0.44 -25.82 17.84
N GLU A 171 -0.02 -24.73 18.45
CA GLU A 171 1.26 -24.62 19.11
C GLU A 171 1.08 -24.06 20.53
N TYR A 172 1.96 -24.49 21.45
CA TYR A 172 2.02 -23.99 22.81
C TYR A 172 3.25 -23.12 22.98
N CYS A 173 3.07 -21.96 23.61
CA CYS A 173 4.15 -21.05 23.95
C CYS A 173 3.84 -20.34 25.28
N ASP A 174 4.89 -19.87 25.92
CA ASP A 174 4.75 -19.00 27.10
C ASP A 174 4.41 -17.56 26.68
N LEU A 175 4.89 -17.14 25.50
CA LEU A 175 4.65 -15.82 24.94
C LEU A 175 4.45 -15.90 23.43
N LEU A 176 3.33 -15.36 22.94
CA LEU A 176 3.10 -15.08 21.52
C LEU A 176 3.32 -13.58 21.26
N VAL A 177 4.26 -13.28 20.39
CA VAL A 177 4.53 -11.92 19.90
C VAL A 177 4.01 -11.80 18.48
N THR A 178 3.11 -10.85 18.22
CA THR A 178 2.59 -10.57 16.89
C THR A 178 3.24 -9.31 16.33
N GLY A 179 3.89 -9.46 15.17
CA GLY A 179 4.67 -8.42 14.52
C GLY A 179 6.14 -8.42 14.92
N SER A 180 7.02 -8.39 13.93
CA SER A 180 8.47 -8.42 14.08
C SER A 180 9.14 -7.05 13.96
N GLY A 181 8.42 -5.97 14.23
CA GLY A 181 9.00 -4.65 14.35
C GLY A 181 9.98 -4.54 15.54
N PRO A 182 10.62 -3.38 15.76
CA PRO A 182 11.62 -3.20 16.82
C PRO A 182 11.14 -3.65 18.19
N ALA A 183 9.92 -3.28 18.55
CA ALA A 183 9.33 -3.66 19.86
C ALA A 183 9.07 -5.16 19.98
N GLY A 184 8.54 -5.78 18.90
CA GLY A 184 8.28 -7.22 18.86
C GLY A 184 9.57 -8.03 18.96
N LEU A 185 10.58 -7.66 18.19
CA LEU A 185 11.90 -8.31 18.24
C LEU A 185 12.55 -8.18 19.62
N ALA A 186 12.52 -6.98 20.21
CA ALA A 186 13.08 -6.74 21.56
C ALA A 186 12.34 -7.55 22.63
N SER A 187 11.00 -7.61 22.55
CA SER A 187 10.18 -8.38 23.50
C SER A 187 10.42 -9.88 23.38
N ALA A 188 10.43 -10.41 22.12
CA ALA A 188 10.70 -11.80 21.87
C ALA A 188 12.10 -12.21 22.36
N TYR A 189 13.11 -11.38 22.07
CA TYR A 189 14.47 -11.60 22.51
C TYR A 189 14.57 -11.63 24.05
N ALA A 190 13.99 -10.62 24.71
CA ALA A 190 14.04 -10.53 26.17
C ALA A 190 13.40 -11.72 26.85
N ALA A 191 12.23 -12.17 26.36
CA ALA A 191 11.54 -13.32 26.90
C ALA A 191 12.32 -14.63 26.66
N ALA A 192 12.79 -14.84 25.43
CA ALA A 192 13.57 -16.04 25.08
C ALA A 192 14.89 -16.13 25.87
N LYS A 193 15.57 -14.97 26.07
CA LYS A 193 16.78 -14.91 26.89
C LYS A 193 16.56 -15.35 28.35
N ASN A 194 15.35 -15.18 28.85
CA ASN A 194 14.94 -15.61 30.20
C ASN A 194 14.32 -17.02 30.21
N GLY A 195 14.46 -17.79 29.15
CA GLY A 195 14.06 -19.19 29.06
C GLY A 195 12.62 -19.45 28.67
N ALA A 196 11.85 -18.42 28.30
CA ALA A 196 10.48 -18.60 27.81
C ALA A 196 10.45 -19.22 26.40
N LYS A 197 9.50 -20.13 26.14
CA LYS A 197 9.19 -20.58 24.78
C LYS A 197 8.39 -19.48 24.07
N VAL A 198 9.02 -18.79 23.12
CA VAL A 198 8.43 -17.66 22.38
C VAL A 198 8.07 -18.08 20.97
N ILE A 199 6.87 -17.68 20.53
CA ILE A 199 6.47 -17.70 19.12
C ILE A 199 6.42 -16.25 18.64
N LEU A 200 7.19 -15.93 17.60
CA LEU A 200 7.11 -14.65 16.89
C LEU A 200 6.38 -14.88 15.56
N ALA A 201 5.21 -14.27 15.44
CA ALA A 201 4.38 -14.32 14.25
C ALA A 201 4.49 -13.00 13.46
N GLU A 202 4.76 -13.11 12.15
CA GLU A 202 4.88 -11.98 11.24
C GLU A 202 4.08 -12.27 9.97
N ASP A 203 3.35 -11.27 9.45
CA ASP A 203 2.57 -11.36 8.22
C ASP A 203 3.36 -10.91 6.98
N LYS A 204 4.51 -10.30 7.17
CA LYS A 204 5.38 -9.84 6.08
C LYS A 204 6.49 -10.86 5.80
N PRO A 205 7.02 -10.88 4.56
CA PRO A 205 8.08 -11.82 4.17
C PRO A 205 9.42 -11.56 4.88
N ARG A 206 9.60 -10.38 5.47
CA ARG A 206 10.84 -9.99 6.18
C ARG A 206 10.55 -9.52 7.59
N TYR A 207 11.38 -9.97 8.53
CA TYR A 207 11.38 -9.46 9.90
C TYR A 207 12.07 -8.11 9.97
N GLY A 208 11.63 -7.26 10.91
CA GLY A 208 12.28 -5.99 11.21
C GLY A 208 11.36 -4.77 11.18
N GLY A 209 10.26 -4.81 10.42
CA GLY A 209 9.35 -3.68 10.32
C GLY A 209 10.07 -2.40 9.88
N THR A 210 9.98 -1.32 10.67
CA THR A 210 10.64 -0.03 10.38
C THR A 210 12.16 -0.09 10.36
N LEU A 211 12.78 -1.08 11.01
CA LEU A 211 14.24 -1.28 10.94
C LEU A 211 14.74 -1.57 9.52
N LEU A 212 13.85 -2.04 8.63
CA LEU A 212 14.21 -2.31 7.23
C LEU A 212 14.33 -1.03 6.39
N THR A 213 13.76 0.06 6.87
CA THR A 213 13.74 1.36 6.17
C THR A 213 14.59 2.43 6.87
N ASP A 214 14.93 2.20 8.12
CA ASP A 214 15.76 3.11 8.89
C ASP A 214 17.25 2.80 8.64
N ASP A 215 18.03 3.85 8.41
CA ASP A 215 19.48 3.75 8.25
C ASP A 215 20.13 3.60 9.65
N VAL A 216 19.80 2.51 10.33
CA VAL A 216 20.37 2.22 11.65
C VAL A 216 21.75 1.62 11.44
N THR A 217 22.76 2.46 11.54
CA THR A 217 24.14 2.01 11.76
C THR A 217 24.21 1.47 13.20
N ILE A 218 24.22 0.16 13.34
CA ILE A 218 24.48 -0.52 14.62
C ILE A 218 25.98 -0.57 14.85
#